data_09c95569bb60540100acf09bbbf75d24
#
_entry.id   09c95569bb60540100acf09bbbf75d24
#
_cell.length_a   1.000
_cell.length_b   1.000
_cell.length_c   1.000
_cell.angle_alpha   90.00
_cell.angle_beta   90.00
_cell.angle_gamma   90.00
#
_symmetry.space_group_name_H-M   'P 1'
#
loop_
_entity.id
_entity.type
_entity.pdbx_description
1 polymer ?
#
loop_
_entity_poly.entity_id
_entity_poly.type
_entity_poly.pdbx_seq_one_letter_code
_entity_poly.pdbx_strand_id
1 'polypeptide(L)'
;YAINMAQQNLSKAQDKIRLEIQTAHYNYKQAIDKVKLTESSLSKASESEQMAMERYKEGNVSIVEVINAQLYHQQAQVNYIQSKLNAQMAKTDFERAIYYLREKE
;
A
#
# COMPACT_ATOMS: atom_id res chain seq x y z
N TYR A 1 -3.12 -46.68 -9.66
CA TYR A 1 -1.86 -46.15 -9.12
C TYR A 1 -1.49 -44.84 -9.78
N ALA A 2 -1.46 -44.77 -11.09
CA ALA A 2 -1.20 -43.50 -11.83
C ALA A 2 -2.31 -42.48 -11.63
N ILE A 3 -3.55 -42.93 -11.47
CA ILE A 3 -4.70 -42.02 -11.21
C ILE A 3 -4.56 -41.32 -9.86
N ASN A 4 -4.08 -42.04 -8.84
CA ASN A 4 -3.87 -41.46 -7.50
C ASN A 4 -2.77 -40.40 -7.52
N MET A 5 -1.70 -40.62 -8.28
CA MET A 5 -0.63 -39.63 -8.43
C MET A 5 -1.12 -38.38 -9.16
N ALA A 6 -1.94 -38.53 -10.23
CA ALA A 6 -2.53 -37.44 -10.96
C ALA A 6 -3.47 -36.61 -10.06
N GLN A 7 -4.29 -37.30 -9.25
CA GLN A 7 -5.19 -36.63 -8.31
C GLN A 7 -4.42 -35.85 -7.22
N GLN A 8 -3.33 -36.41 -6.71
CA GLN A 8 -2.48 -35.73 -5.74
C GLN A 8 -1.81 -34.49 -6.35
N ASN A 9 -1.32 -34.60 -7.58
CA ASN A 9 -0.72 -33.47 -8.28
C ASN A 9 -1.73 -32.35 -8.54
N LEU A 10 -2.96 -32.70 -8.91
CA LEU A 10 -4.04 -31.74 -9.11
C LEU A 10 -4.41 -31.05 -7.81
N SER A 11 -4.51 -31.80 -6.73
CA SER A 11 -4.80 -31.25 -5.40
C SER A 11 -3.73 -30.27 -4.95
N LYS A 12 -2.45 -30.62 -5.14
CA LYS A 12 -1.33 -29.72 -4.82
C LYS A 12 -1.37 -28.44 -5.65
N ALA A 13 -1.72 -28.55 -6.94
CA ALA A 13 -1.83 -27.38 -7.81
C ALA A 13 -2.98 -26.48 -7.37
N GLN A 14 -4.12 -27.07 -6.98
CA GLN A 14 -5.26 -26.31 -6.46
C GLN A 14 -4.93 -25.60 -5.14
N ASP A 15 -4.23 -26.28 -4.25
CA ASP A 15 -3.81 -25.72 -2.96
C ASP A 15 -2.83 -24.56 -3.17
N LYS A 16 -1.92 -24.70 -4.14
CA LYS A 16 -0.97 -23.64 -4.49
C LYS A 16 -1.69 -22.40 -5.00
N ILE A 17 -2.67 -22.59 -5.88
CA ILE A 17 -3.46 -21.46 -6.42
C ILE A 17 -4.25 -20.79 -5.30
N ARG A 18 -4.87 -21.55 -4.40
CA ARG A 18 -5.56 -21.00 -3.23
C ARG A 18 -4.64 -20.15 -2.38
N LEU A 19 -3.44 -20.68 -2.12
CA LEU A 19 -2.45 -19.97 -1.30
C LEU A 19 -2.02 -18.66 -1.99
N GLU A 20 -1.81 -18.68 -3.30
CA GLU A 20 -1.47 -17.49 -4.06
C GLU A 20 -2.56 -16.43 -3.97
N ILE A 21 -3.84 -16.84 -4.08
CA ILE A 21 -4.98 -15.93 -3.96
C ILE A 21 -5.07 -15.35 -2.56
N GLN A 22 -4.92 -16.18 -1.53
CA GLN A 22 -4.95 -15.72 -0.14
C GLN A 22 -3.82 -14.74 0.15
N THR A 23 -2.61 -15.03 -0.35
CA THR A 23 -1.45 -14.16 -0.18
C THR A 23 -1.67 -12.82 -0.90
N ALA A 24 -2.19 -12.86 -2.13
CA ALA A 24 -2.47 -11.65 -2.90
C ALA A 24 -3.56 -10.81 -2.23
N HIS A 25 -4.58 -11.45 -1.69
CA HIS A 25 -5.64 -10.75 -0.96
C HIS A 25 -5.10 -10.08 0.31
N TYR A 26 -4.26 -10.80 1.06
CA TYR A 26 -3.63 -10.27 2.26
C TYR A 26 -2.74 -9.06 1.93
N ASN A 27 -1.93 -9.18 0.89
CA ASN A 27 -1.04 -8.10 0.45
C ASN A 27 -1.84 -6.87 0.00
N TYR A 28 -2.93 -7.09 -0.71
CA TYR A 28 -3.83 -6.02 -1.15
C TYR A 28 -4.44 -5.30 0.06
N LYS A 29 -4.93 -6.05 1.03
CA LYS A 29 -5.53 -5.48 2.23
C LYS A 29 -4.51 -4.65 3.02
N GLN A 30 -3.29 -5.17 3.17
CA GLN A 30 -2.22 -4.42 3.83
C GLN A 30 -1.83 -3.16 3.06
N ALA A 31 -1.81 -3.22 1.73
CA ALA A 31 -1.50 -2.07 0.90
C ALA A 31 -2.55 -0.97 1.06
N ILE A 32 -3.83 -1.33 1.15
CA ILE A 32 -4.91 -0.36 1.39
C ILE A 32 -4.79 0.26 2.77
N ASP A 33 -4.49 -0.53 3.80
CA ASP A 33 -4.29 -0.02 5.16
C ASP A 33 -3.13 0.98 5.19
N LYS A 34 -2.07 0.70 4.45
CA LYS A 34 -0.91 1.59 4.34
C LYS A 34 -1.27 2.90 3.63
N VAL A 35 -2.12 2.85 2.61
CA VAL A 35 -2.62 4.06 1.95
C VAL A 35 -3.37 4.95 2.95
N LYS A 36 -4.23 4.36 3.77
CA LYS A 36 -4.96 5.11 4.80
C LYS A 36 -4.01 5.74 5.82
N LEU A 37 -2.99 4.99 6.22
CA LEU A 37 -1.99 5.49 7.17
C LEU A 37 -1.19 6.65 6.58
N THR A 38 -0.72 6.53 5.34
CA THR A 38 0.04 7.59 4.68
C THR A 38 -0.82 8.81 4.37
N GLU A 39 -2.11 8.61 4.06
CA GLU A 39 -3.05 9.72 3.89
C GLU A 39 -3.22 10.51 5.19
N SER A 40 -3.37 9.83 6.31
CA SER A 40 -3.45 10.47 7.63
C SER A 40 -2.16 11.22 7.96
N SER A 41 -1.00 10.62 7.68
CA SER A 41 0.29 11.25 7.88
C SER A 41 0.47 12.50 7.01
N LEU A 42 -0.01 12.45 5.77
CA LEU A 42 0.03 13.59 4.87
C LEU A 42 -0.82 14.75 5.39
N SER A 43 -2.02 14.45 5.88
CA SER A 43 -2.91 15.45 6.47
C SER A 43 -2.24 16.14 7.66
N LYS A 44 -1.63 15.38 8.56
CA LYS A 44 -0.92 15.91 9.73
C LYS A 44 0.28 16.75 9.32
N ALA A 45 1.02 16.31 8.31
CA ALA A 45 2.18 17.05 7.82
C ALA A 45 1.77 18.39 7.19
N SER A 46 0.65 18.40 6.46
CA SER A 46 0.09 19.62 5.89
C SER A 46 -0.32 20.63 6.97
N GLU A 47 -1.00 20.15 8.01
CA GLU A 47 -1.38 20.98 9.15
C GLU A 47 -0.15 21.54 9.87
N SER A 48 0.87 20.72 10.08
CA SER A 48 2.11 21.16 10.73
C SER A 48 2.83 22.23 9.93
N GLU A 49 2.83 22.10 8.60
CA GLU A 49 3.42 23.13 7.73
C GLU A 49 2.67 24.45 7.86
N GLN A 50 1.34 24.41 7.83
CA GLN A 50 0.52 25.63 7.99
C GLN A 50 0.77 26.29 9.33
N MET A 51 0.83 25.51 10.40
CA MET A 51 1.10 26.03 11.74
C MET A 51 2.48 26.66 11.82
N ALA A 52 3.50 26.04 11.23
CA ALA A 52 4.85 26.57 11.21
C ALA A 52 4.91 27.91 10.44
N MET A 53 4.21 27.99 9.32
CA MET A 53 4.15 29.24 8.55
C MET A 53 3.45 30.35 9.31
N GLU A 54 2.35 30.05 10.00
CA GLU A 54 1.64 31.05 10.82
C GLU A 54 2.51 31.54 11.96
N ARG A 55 3.21 30.63 12.65
CA ARG A 55 4.12 31.01 13.73
C ARG A 55 5.30 31.84 13.24
N TYR A 56 5.79 31.53 12.05
CA TYR A 56 6.85 32.33 11.44
C TYR A 56 6.39 33.74 11.14
N LYS A 57 5.18 33.90 10.61
CA LYS A 57 4.59 35.23 10.33
C LYS A 57 4.42 36.03 11.63
N GLU A 58 4.15 35.36 12.74
CA GLU A 58 4.04 35.97 14.05
C GLU A 58 5.39 36.23 14.71
N GLY A 59 6.49 35.74 14.13
CA GLY A 59 7.83 35.91 14.66
C GLY A 59 8.19 34.93 15.75
N ASN A 60 7.40 33.88 15.96
CA ASN A 60 7.58 32.93 17.07
C ASN A 60 8.51 31.76 16.76
N VAL A 61 8.80 31.49 15.49
CA VAL A 61 9.68 30.41 15.07
C VAL A 61 10.63 30.89 13.98
N SER A 62 11.74 30.16 13.80
CA SER A 62 12.74 30.50 12.79
C SER A 62 12.32 29.97 11.42
N ILE A 63 12.93 30.51 10.35
CA ILE A 63 12.70 30.04 8.99
C ILE A 63 13.15 28.57 8.85
N VAL A 64 14.11 28.11 9.62
CA VAL A 64 14.58 26.72 9.61
C VAL A 64 13.43 25.76 9.97
N GLU A 65 12.60 26.13 10.95
CA GLU A 65 11.45 25.30 11.34
C GLU A 65 10.43 25.22 10.21
N VAL A 66 10.20 26.32 9.48
CA VAL A 66 9.30 26.32 8.32
C VAL A 66 9.84 25.38 7.22
N ILE A 67 11.14 25.49 6.93
CA ILE A 67 11.78 24.65 5.91
C ILE A 67 11.69 23.18 6.31
N ASN A 68 11.94 22.84 7.58
CA ASN A 68 11.82 21.46 8.07
C ASN A 68 10.38 20.96 7.92
N ALA A 69 9.39 21.76 8.23
CA ALA A 69 7.98 21.40 8.07
C ALA A 69 7.61 21.18 6.61
N GLN A 70 8.15 22.00 5.70
CA GLN A 70 7.95 21.82 4.26
C GLN A 70 8.57 20.53 3.75
N LEU A 71 9.78 20.21 4.20
CA LEU A 71 10.45 18.96 3.82
C LEU A 71 9.69 17.74 4.34
N TYR A 72 9.19 17.82 5.56
CA TYR A 72 8.38 16.75 6.14
C TYR A 72 7.09 16.55 5.35
N HIS A 73 6.43 17.63 4.94
CA HIS A 73 5.22 17.56 4.11
C HIS A 73 5.52 16.94 2.75
N GLN A 74 6.62 17.32 2.10
CA GLN A 74 7.02 16.74 0.83
C GLN A 74 7.29 15.25 0.95
N GLN A 75 7.97 14.82 2.02
CA GLN A 75 8.24 13.41 2.25
C GLN A 75 6.93 12.63 2.45
N ALA A 76 5.98 13.21 3.18
CA ALA A 76 4.67 12.59 3.38
C ALA A 76 3.90 12.46 2.06
N GLN A 77 4.01 13.44 1.17
CA GLN A 77 3.41 13.37 -0.18
C GLN A 77 4.01 12.22 -1.00
N VAL A 78 5.33 12.09 -0.97
CA VAL A 78 6.03 11.00 -1.69
C VAL A 78 5.59 9.64 -1.14
N ASN A 79 5.54 9.51 0.17
CA ASN A 79 5.11 8.26 0.83
C ASN A 79 3.68 7.90 0.46
N TYR A 80 2.80 8.88 0.39
CA TYR A 80 1.40 8.66 0.01
C TYR A 80 1.28 8.20 -1.43
N ILE A 81 1.96 8.86 -2.37
CA ILE A 81 1.95 8.48 -3.78
C ILE A 81 2.51 7.08 -3.95
N GLN A 82 3.61 6.76 -3.27
CA GLN A 82 4.23 5.44 -3.34
C GLN A 82 3.31 4.35 -2.80
N SER A 83 2.62 4.61 -1.69
CA SER A 83 1.66 3.66 -1.11
C SER A 83 0.49 3.42 -2.06
N LYS A 84 0.00 4.44 -2.75
CA LYS A 84 -1.05 4.29 -3.76
C LYS A 84 -0.61 3.43 -4.93
N LEU A 85 0.61 3.63 -5.41
CA LEU A 85 1.16 2.81 -6.50
C LEU A 85 1.28 1.35 -6.06
N ASN A 86 1.77 1.13 -4.85
CA ASN A 86 1.87 -0.23 -4.29
C ASN A 86 0.49 -0.88 -4.15
N ALA A 87 -0.52 -0.12 -3.75
CA ALA A 87 -1.89 -0.63 -3.65
C ALA A 87 -2.45 -1.01 -5.01
N GLN A 88 -2.18 -0.22 -6.05
CA GLN A 88 -2.60 -0.56 -7.41
C GLN A 88 -1.90 -1.81 -7.93
N MET A 89 -0.61 -1.95 -7.65
CA MET A 89 0.14 -3.15 -8.03
C MET A 89 -0.41 -4.39 -7.32
N ALA A 90 -0.70 -4.28 -6.03
CA ALA A 90 -1.28 -5.37 -5.25
C ALA A 90 -2.68 -5.73 -5.76
N LYS A 91 -3.48 -4.74 -6.16
CA LYS A 91 -4.79 -4.96 -6.76
C LYS A 91 -4.68 -5.72 -8.08
N THR A 92 -3.74 -5.32 -8.93
CA THR A 92 -3.49 -5.98 -10.21
C THR A 92 -3.07 -7.43 -10.00
N ASP A 93 -2.17 -7.68 -9.05
CA ASP A 93 -1.73 -9.04 -8.73
C ASP A 93 -2.89 -9.90 -8.23
N PHE A 94 -3.75 -9.33 -7.39
CA PHE A 94 -4.93 -10.02 -6.88
C PHE A 94 -5.91 -10.36 -8.00
N GLU A 95 -6.17 -9.42 -8.91
CA GLU A 95 -7.04 -9.64 -10.06
C GLU A 95 -6.48 -10.70 -10.99
N ARG A 96 -5.16 -10.71 -11.21
CA ARG A 96 -4.50 -11.75 -12.01
C ARG A 96 -4.64 -13.13 -11.36
N ALA A 97 -4.49 -13.22 -10.06
CA ALA A 97 -4.64 -14.48 -9.35
C ALA A 97 -6.06 -15.04 -9.50
N ILE A 98 -7.07 -14.19 -9.38
CA ILE A 98 -8.47 -14.58 -9.57
C ILE A 98 -8.72 -14.99 -11.01
N TYR A 99 -8.23 -14.21 -11.98
CA TYR A 99 -8.38 -14.51 -13.41
C TYR A 99 -7.76 -15.85 -13.76
N TYR A 100 -6.59 -16.13 -13.20
CA TYR A 100 -5.86 -17.39 -13.42
C TYR A 100 -6.66 -18.58 -12.89
N LEU A 101 -7.30 -18.41 -11.74
CA LEU A 101 -8.17 -19.45 -11.18
C LEU A 101 -9.37 -19.73 -12.09
N ARG A 102 -9.99 -18.68 -12.64
CA ARG A 102 -11.15 -18.82 -13.54
C ARG A 102 -10.80 -19.56 -14.81
N GLU A 103 -9.61 -19.32 -15.37
CA GLU A 103 -9.19 -20.01 -16.60
C GLU A 103 -8.98 -21.51 -16.39
N LYS A 104 -8.62 -21.93 -15.16
CA LYS A 104 -8.38 -23.35 -14.85
C LYS A 104 -9.63 -24.10 -14.45
N GLU A 105 -10.75 -23.44 -14.23
CA GLU A 105 -12.04 -24.06 -14.06
C GLU A 105 -12.72 -24.24 -15.41
#